data_0840b4b07866238777c089a77140f344
#
_entry.id   0840b4b07866238777c089a77140f344
#
_cell.length_a   1.000
_cell.length_b   1.000
_cell.length_c   1.000
_cell.angle_alpha   90.00
_cell.angle_beta   90.00
_cell.angle_gamma   90.00
#
_symmetry.space_group_name_H-M   'P 1'
#
loop_
_entity.id
_entity.type
_entity.pdbx_description
1 polymer ?
#
loop_
_entity_poly.entity_id
_entity_poly.type
_entity_poly.pdbx_seq_one_letter_code
_entity_poly.pdbx_strand_id
1 'polypeptide(L)'
;MNNQLGGLNAGRSWRIWVTKHPIGAAVWAGVIAGQLTTLWGIWFPGVGLPALDWPQATGATIDAKGSFVVQFVMGEFFHGLDCIIFALLFALFFFPMMGKVVTPAMNMAKACIFSTILLGTISAAFLVPYIYFKGFGIGFGGIHYGGWKLVFAIYAWHLLYGVNLGALYNPLALDDPALT
;
A
#
# COMPACT_ATOMS: atom_id res chain seq x y z
N MET A 1 26.49 22.34 10.18
CA MET A 1 25.60 21.87 11.26
C MET A 1 24.15 22.32 11.11
N ASN A 2 23.84 23.48 10.50
CA ASN A 2 22.45 23.99 10.41
C ASN A 2 21.48 23.16 9.54
N ASN A 3 21.95 22.43 8.53
CA ASN A 3 21.07 21.68 7.62
C ASN A 3 20.49 20.39 8.24
N GLN A 4 21.16 19.79 9.24
CA GLN A 4 20.62 18.62 9.92
C GLN A 4 19.46 18.97 10.86
N LEU A 5 19.51 20.15 11.49
CA LEU A 5 18.41 20.61 12.36
C LEU A 5 17.15 20.94 11.55
N GLY A 6 17.27 21.41 10.32
CA GLY A 6 16.14 21.67 9.42
C GLY A 6 15.38 20.40 9.04
N GLY A 7 16.08 19.31 8.74
CA GLY A 7 15.46 18.02 8.40
C GLY A 7 14.72 17.37 9.57
N LEU A 8 15.29 17.44 10.79
CA LEU A 8 14.65 16.90 11.98
C LEU A 8 13.36 17.66 12.32
N ASN A 9 13.36 18.99 12.13
CA ASN A 9 12.16 19.82 12.36
C ASN A 9 11.07 19.55 11.33
N ALA A 10 11.42 19.34 10.06
CA ALA A 10 10.45 19.01 9.03
C ALA A 10 9.75 17.66 9.27
N GLY A 11 10.53 16.62 9.64
CA GLY A 11 9.97 15.32 9.99
C GLY A 11 9.04 15.36 11.19
N ARG A 12 9.39 16.16 12.21
CA ARG A 12 8.53 16.35 13.40
C ARG A 12 7.26 17.10 13.03
N SER A 13 7.34 18.13 12.22
CA SER A 13 6.18 18.91 11.75
C SER A 13 5.20 18.03 10.97
N TRP A 14 5.70 17.13 10.10
CA TRP A 14 4.87 16.16 9.39
C TRP A 14 4.11 15.24 10.35
N ARG A 15 4.79 14.68 11.34
CA ARG A 15 4.17 13.79 12.33
C ARG A 15 3.09 14.51 13.17
N ILE A 16 3.30 15.77 13.54
CA ILE A 16 2.30 16.61 14.20
C ILE A 16 1.06 16.76 13.29
N TRP A 17 1.28 17.07 12.01
CA TRP A 17 0.18 17.21 11.06
C TRP A 17 -0.59 15.90 10.89
N VAL A 18 0.09 14.76 10.73
CA VAL A 18 -0.53 13.42 10.64
C VAL A 18 -1.41 13.15 11.87
N THR A 19 -0.94 13.49 13.08
CA THR A 19 -1.69 13.28 14.32
C THR A 19 -2.94 14.16 14.39
N LYS A 20 -2.84 15.42 13.94
CA LYS A 20 -3.95 16.37 13.96
C LYS A 20 -4.96 16.16 12.83
N HIS A 21 -4.55 15.52 11.72
CA HIS A 21 -5.36 15.31 10.51
C HIS A 21 -5.33 13.85 10.03
N PRO A 22 -5.75 12.86 10.83
CA PRO A 22 -5.53 11.45 10.54
C PRO A 22 -6.18 10.99 9.23
N ILE A 23 -7.38 11.51 8.91
CA ILE A 23 -8.07 11.17 7.64
C ILE A 23 -7.31 11.72 6.43
N GLY A 24 -7.00 13.02 6.44
CA GLY A 24 -6.24 13.64 5.35
C GLY A 24 -4.86 13.01 5.17
N ALA A 25 -4.20 12.69 6.28
CA ALA A 25 -2.91 12.01 6.26
C ALA A 25 -3.01 10.59 5.66
N ALA A 26 -4.05 9.84 6.01
CA ALA A 26 -4.29 8.51 5.45
C ALA A 26 -4.56 8.56 3.94
N VAL A 27 -5.36 9.52 3.48
CA VAL A 27 -5.64 9.74 2.05
C VAL A 27 -4.32 10.00 1.29
N TRP A 28 -3.51 10.96 1.74
CA TRP A 28 -2.23 11.27 1.12
C TRP A 28 -1.25 10.10 1.19
N ALA A 29 -1.17 9.42 2.33
CA ALA A 29 -0.33 8.24 2.48
C ALA A 29 -0.75 7.11 1.53
N GLY A 30 -2.06 6.88 1.37
CA GLY A 30 -2.60 5.88 0.45
C GLY A 30 -2.26 6.17 -1.00
N VAL A 31 -2.47 7.41 -1.46
CA VAL A 31 -2.12 7.84 -2.82
C VAL A 31 -0.63 7.65 -3.09
N ILE A 32 0.23 8.24 -2.25
CA ILE A 32 1.68 8.20 -2.48
C ILE A 32 2.23 6.78 -2.34
N ALA A 33 1.82 6.04 -1.31
CA ALA A 33 2.25 4.66 -1.12
C ALA A 33 1.81 3.76 -2.29
N GLY A 34 0.57 3.92 -2.77
CA GLY A 34 0.05 3.20 -3.92
C GLY A 34 0.88 3.45 -5.17
N GLN A 35 1.11 4.72 -5.51
CA GLN A 35 1.88 5.11 -6.69
C GLN A 35 3.33 4.61 -6.65
N LEU A 36 4.02 4.83 -5.54
CA LEU A 36 5.41 4.36 -5.39
C LEU A 36 5.49 2.84 -5.51
N THR A 37 4.53 2.13 -4.93
CA THR A 37 4.56 0.66 -4.95
C THR A 37 4.17 0.11 -6.33
N THR A 38 3.27 0.78 -7.05
CA THR A 38 2.95 0.44 -8.44
C THR A 38 4.18 0.57 -9.34
N LEU A 39 4.94 1.65 -9.20
CA LEU A 39 6.21 1.80 -9.91
C LEU A 39 7.17 0.64 -9.61
N TRP A 40 7.34 0.24 -8.35
CA TRP A 40 8.14 -0.92 -7.99
C TRP A 40 7.62 -2.22 -8.61
N GLY A 41 6.29 -2.43 -8.61
CA GLY A 41 5.66 -3.61 -9.20
C GLY A 41 5.95 -3.75 -10.70
N ILE A 42 5.92 -2.65 -11.45
CA ILE A 42 6.27 -2.62 -12.87
C ILE A 42 7.75 -2.99 -13.09
N TRP A 43 8.63 -2.63 -12.14
CA TRP A 43 10.08 -2.89 -12.24
C TRP A 43 10.50 -4.28 -11.73
N PHE A 44 9.62 -5.09 -11.16
CA PHE A 44 9.91 -6.43 -10.66
C PHE A 44 10.62 -7.36 -11.65
N PRO A 45 10.41 -7.30 -12.99
CA PRO A 45 11.19 -8.08 -13.94
C PRO A 45 12.70 -7.88 -13.83
N GLY A 46 13.15 -6.69 -13.43
CA GLY A 46 14.56 -6.40 -13.20
C GLY A 46 15.21 -7.24 -12.10
N VAL A 47 14.42 -7.85 -11.21
CA VAL A 47 14.88 -8.76 -10.15
C VAL A 47 14.36 -10.19 -10.34
N GLY A 48 13.86 -10.52 -11.53
CA GLY A 48 13.42 -11.88 -11.90
C GLY A 48 12.04 -12.29 -11.38
N LEU A 49 11.23 -11.31 -10.96
CA LEU A 49 9.83 -11.48 -10.58
C LEU A 49 8.90 -11.07 -11.73
N PRO A 50 7.66 -11.57 -11.81
CA PRO A 50 6.69 -11.08 -12.77
C PRO A 50 6.33 -9.62 -12.51
N ALA A 51 6.11 -8.84 -13.56
CA ALA A 51 5.58 -7.49 -13.43
C ALA A 51 4.19 -7.51 -12.77
N LEU A 52 3.96 -6.58 -11.85
CA LEU A 52 2.65 -6.35 -11.24
C LEU A 52 2.17 -4.95 -11.60
N ASP A 53 1.53 -4.84 -12.75
CA ASP A 53 0.84 -3.63 -13.20
C ASP A 53 -0.64 -3.71 -12.78
N TRP A 54 -0.89 -3.38 -11.50
CA TRP A 54 -2.25 -3.41 -10.96
C TRP A 54 -3.20 -2.44 -11.63
N PRO A 55 -2.81 -1.21 -11.99
CA PRO A 55 -3.65 -0.32 -12.78
C PRO A 55 -4.11 -0.97 -14.08
N GLN A 56 -3.20 -1.50 -14.87
CA GLN A 56 -3.56 -2.16 -16.13
C GLN A 56 -4.46 -3.38 -15.91
N ALA A 57 -4.14 -4.21 -14.92
CA ALA A 57 -4.95 -5.39 -14.57
C ALA A 57 -6.36 -5.00 -14.11
N THR A 58 -6.49 -3.96 -13.27
CA THR A 58 -7.76 -3.43 -12.80
C THR A 58 -8.61 -2.90 -13.97
N GLY A 59 -8.00 -2.07 -14.82
CA GLY A 59 -8.69 -1.53 -15.99
C GLY A 59 -9.14 -2.59 -16.99
N ALA A 60 -8.30 -3.60 -17.26
CA ALA A 60 -8.66 -4.73 -18.10
C ALA A 60 -9.79 -5.59 -17.51
N THR A 61 -9.92 -5.60 -16.18
CA THR A 61 -11.04 -6.29 -15.50
C THR A 61 -12.35 -5.53 -15.67
N ILE A 62 -12.31 -4.19 -15.66
CA ILE A 62 -13.47 -3.30 -15.82
C ILE A 62 -13.89 -3.21 -17.27
N ASP A 63 -12.95 -2.96 -18.17
CA ASP A 63 -13.19 -2.84 -19.62
C ASP A 63 -12.22 -3.72 -20.43
N ALA A 64 -12.55 -4.99 -20.54
CA ALA A 64 -11.72 -5.98 -21.25
C ALA A 64 -11.52 -5.68 -22.75
N LYS A 65 -12.36 -4.84 -23.35
CA LYS A 65 -12.31 -4.47 -24.79
C LYS A 65 -11.71 -3.07 -25.00
N GLY A 66 -11.47 -2.32 -23.95
CA GLY A 66 -10.89 -0.99 -24.02
C GLY A 66 -9.46 -1.01 -24.59
N SER A 67 -9.04 0.13 -25.12
CA SER A 67 -7.62 0.29 -25.49
C SER A 67 -6.74 0.27 -24.24
N PHE A 68 -5.45 -0.02 -24.41
CA PHE A 68 -4.48 0.01 -23.31
C PHE A 68 -4.55 1.32 -22.49
N VAL A 69 -4.64 2.46 -23.16
CA VAL A 69 -4.70 3.77 -22.49
C VAL A 69 -5.97 3.91 -21.65
N VAL A 70 -7.13 3.50 -22.17
CA VAL A 70 -8.41 3.54 -21.44
C VAL A 70 -8.35 2.63 -20.23
N GLN A 71 -7.88 1.39 -20.40
CA GLN A 71 -7.73 0.44 -19.31
C GLN A 71 -6.77 0.99 -18.23
N PHE A 72 -5.63 1.52 -18.63
CA PHE A 72 -4.65 2.07 -17.69
C PHE A 72 -5.23 3.24 -16.90
N VAL A 73 -5.86 4.22 -17.53
CA VAL A 73 -6.43 5.40 -16.86
C VAL A 73 -7.55 5.02 -15.90
N MET A 74 -8.48 4.17 -16.34
CA MET A 74 -9.55 3.68 -15.48
C MET A 74 -9.01 2.85 -14.32
N GLY A 75 -8.05 1.97 -14.62
CA GLY A 75 -7.42 1.14 -13.63
C GLY A 75 -6.64 1.93 -12.60
N GLU A 76 -5.90 2.96 -13.03
CA GLU A 76 -5.18 3.87 -12.14
C GLU A 76 -6.13 4.57 -11.16
N PHE A 77 -7.28 5.03 -11.65
CA PHE A 77 -8.29 5.65 -10.80
C PHE A 77 -8.83 4.68 -9.74
N PHE A 78 -9.27 3.48 -10.13
CA PHE A 78 -9.85 2.50 -9.20
C PHE A 78 -8.79 1.89 -8.28
N HIS A 79 -7.61 1.57 -8.80
CA HIS A 79 -6.51 1.07 -7.97
C HIS A 79 -6.03 2.12 -6.96
N GLY A 80 -5.94 3.38 -7.38
CA GLY A 80 -5.63 4.50 -6.48
C GLY A 80 -6.69 4.65 -5.38
N LEU A 81 -7.98 4.49 -5.72
CA LEU A 81 -9.06 4.51 -4.75
C LEU A 81 -8.95 3.35 -3.74
N ASP A 82 -8.64 2.13 -4.20
CA ASP A 82 -8.40 1.00 -3.32
C ASP A 82 -7.25 1.26 -2.33
N CYS A 83 -6.14 1.84 -2.80
CA CYS A 83 -5.01 2.22 -1.95
C CYS A 83 -5.41 3.24 -0.88
N ILE A 84 -6.27 4.22 -1.21
CA ILE A 84 -6.82 5.18 -0.26
C ILE A 84 -7.71 4.48 0.77
N ILE A 85 -8.62 3.61 0.32
CA ILE A 85 -9.53 2.88 1.21
C ILE A 85 -8.73 2.03 2.20
N PHE A 86 -7.71 1.31 1.75
CA PHE A 86 -6.86 0.51 2.62
C PHE A 86 -6.04 1.36 3.59
N ALA A 87 -5.54 2.51 3.18
CA ALA A 87 -4.87 3.45 4.08
C ALA A 87 -5.81 4.01 5.16
N LEU A 88 -7.06 4.31 4.80
CA LEU A 88 -8.09 4.73 5.75
C LEU A 88 -8.45 3.60 6.73
N LEU A 89 -8.64 2.37 6.24
CA LEU A 89 -8.88 1.20 7.09
C LEU A 89 -7.70 0.97 8.06
N PHE A 90 -6.47 1.10 7.58
CA PHE A 90 -5.29 1.04 8.43
C PHE A 90 -5.33 2.13 9.51
N ALA A 91 -5.47 3.39 9.11
CA ALA A 91 -5.36 4.52 10.01
C ALA A 91 -6.45 4.56 11.09
N LEU A 92 -7.69 4.24 10.71
CA LEU A 92 -8.86 4.41 11.58
C LEU A 92 -9.18 3.19 12.42
N PHE A 93 -8.81 1.99 11.95
CA PHE A 93 -9.18 0.74 12.62
C PHE A 93 -7.93 -0.04 13.06
N PHE A 94 -7.09 -0.46 12.12
CA PHE A 94 -5.99 -1.38 12.44
C PHE A 94 -4.87 -0.71 13.24
N PHE A 95 -4.49 0.49 12.91
CA PHE A 95 -3.43 1.21 13.61
C PHE A 95 -3.72 1.35 15.12
N PRO A 96 -4.90 1.83 15.58
CA PRO A 96 -5.22 1.91 17.00
C PRO A 96 -5.38 0.53 17.66
N MET A 97 -5.86 -0.49 16.93
CA MET A 97 -6.02 -1.85 17.46
C MET A 97 -4.68 -2.57 17.70
N MET A 98 -3.62 -2.22 16.98
CA MET A 98 -2.30 -2.86 17.05
C MET A 98 -1.43 -2.36 18.21
N GLY A 99 -2.03 -1.77 19.23
CA GLY A 99 -1.39 -1.36 20.48
C GLY A 99 -0.96 0.10 20.50
N LYS A 100 -0.65 0.55 21.75
CA LYS A 100 -0.44 1.98 22.08
C LYS A 100 0.97 2.50 21.77
N VAL A 101 1.93 1.62 21.50
CA VAL A 101 3.30 2.05 21.21
C VAL A 101 3.34 2.74 19.85
N VAL A 102 3.76 3.99 19.84
CA VAL A 102 3.79 4.88 18.67
C VAL A 102 5.20 5.44 18.51
N THR A 103 6.02 4.68 17.76
CA THR A 103 7.34 5.13 17.32
C THR A 103 7.42 4.97 15.78
N PRO A 104 8.32 5.66 15.08
CA PRO A 104 8.46 5.50 13.63
C PRO A 104 8.63 4.05 13.20
N ALA A 105 9.49 3.29 13.89
CA ALA A 105 9.72 1.88 13.59
C ALA A 105 8.47 1.02 13.86
N MET A 106 7.76 1.26 14.96
CA MET A 106 6.55 0.53 15.28
C MET A 106 5.41 0.88 14.32
N ASN A 107 5.28 2.14 13.92
CA ASN A 107 4.27 2.57 12.96
C ASN A 107 4.50 1.89 11.60
N MET A 108 5.74 1.81 11.16
CA MET A 108 6.13 1.07 9.95
C MET A 108 5.84 -0.43 10.09
N ALA A 109 6.20 -1.05 11.21
CA ALA A 109 5.93 -2.47 11.45
C ALA A 109 4.42 -2.78 11.43
N LYS A 110 3.59 -1.94 12.06
CA LYS A 110 2.12 -2.07 12.01
C LYS A 110 1.60 -2.03 10.57
N ALA A 111 2.07 -1.08 9.76
CA ALA A 111 1.65 -0.95 8.37
C ALA A 111 2.13 -2.16 7.52
N CYS A 112 3.34 -2.64 7.74
CA CYS A 112 3.85 -3.85 7.07
C CYS A 112 3.05 -5.09 7.44
N ILE A 113 2.71 -5.29 8.71
CA ILE A 113 1.88 -6.42 9.14
C ILE A 113 0.49 -6.33 8.51
N PHE A 114 -0.17 -5.18 8.60
CA PHE A 114 -1.47 -4.94 7.99
C PHE A 114 -1.44 -5.22 6.49
N SER A 115 -0.51 -4.61 5.78
CA SER A 115 -0.45 -4.71 4.33
C SER A 115 -0.02 -6.11 3.88
N THR A 116 1.07 -6.65 4.42
CA THR A 116 1.63 -7.92 3.94
C THR A 116 0.77 -9.12 4.38
N ILE A 117 0.42 -9.19 5.66
CA ILE A 117 -0.29 -10.35 6.19
C ILE A 117 -1.77 -10.29 5.82
N LEU A 118 -2.45 -9.18 6.11
CA LEU A 118 -3.89 -9.09 5.87
C LEU A 118 -4.19 -8.84 4.39
N LEU A 119 -3.73 -7.73 3.81
CA LEU A 119 -4.07 -7.37 2.44
C LEU A 119 -3.42 -8.32 1.42
N GLY A 120 -2.15 -8.71 1.62
CA GLY A 120 -1.47 -9.68 0.77
C GLY A 120 -2.18 -11.02 0.73
N THR A 121 -2.68 -11.50 1.87
CA THR A 121 -3.44 -12.75 1.94
C THR A 121 -4.81 -12.61 1.28
N ILE A 122 -5.53 -11.50 1.51
CA ILE A 122 -6.81 -11.23 0.83
C ILE A 122 -6.60 -11.14 -0.69
N SER A 123 -5.57 -10.43 -1.13
CA SER A 123 -5.21 -10.35 -2.56
C SER A 123 -4.91 -11.72 -3.14
N ALA A 124 -4.07 -12.52 -2.50
CA ALA A 124 -3.68 -13.84 -3.00
C ALA A 124 -4.84 -14.85 -2.96
N ALA A 125 -5.72 -14.77 -1.94
CA ALA A 125 -6.84 -15.70 -1.78
C ALA A 125 -8.06 -15.35 -2.63
N PHE A 126 -8.33 -14.06 -2.85
CA PHE A 126 -9.58 -13.62 -3.46
C PHE A 126 -9.37 -12.70 -4.68
N LEU A 127 -8.64 -11.58 -4.55
CA LEU A 127 -8.57 -10.59 -5.63
C LEU A 127 -7.92 -11.19 -6.86
N VAL A 128 -6.76 -11.82 -6.73
CA VAL A 128 -6.04 -12.39 -7.86
C VAL A 128 -6.84 -13.54 -8.49
N PRO A 129 -7.28 -14.59 -7.78
CA PRO A 129 -8.00 -15.68 -8.42
C PRO A 129 -9.35 -15.29 -9.01
N TYR A 130 -10.14 -14.51 -8.30
CA TYR A 130 -11.55 -14.32 -8.67
C TYR A 130 -11.82 -13.03 -9.41
N ILE A 131 -11.11 -11.95 -9.08
CA ILE A 131 -11.33 -10.64 -9.71
C ILE A 131 -10.48 -10.52 -10.98
N TYR A 132 -9.17 -10.70 -10.87
CA TYR A 132 -8.28 -10.47 -12.00
C TYR A 132 -8.25 -11.62 -13.02
N PHE A 133 -8.30 -12.85 -12.56
CA PHE A 133 -8.26 -14.02 -13.46
C PHE A 133 -9.63 -14.69 -13.72
N LYS A 134 -10.69 -14.20 -13.08
CA LYS A 134 -12.09 -14.65 -13.30
C LYS A 134 -12.25 -16.18 -13.26
N GLY A 135 -11.44 -16.89 -12.48
CA GLY A 135 -11.49 -18.33 -12.47
C GLY A 135 -10.88 -18.98 -11.24
N PHE A 136 -11.50 -20.10 -10.86
CA PHE A 136 -11.15 -20.91 -9.70
C PHE A 136 -9.93 -21.82 -9.91
N GLY A 137 -9.40 -21.94 -11.11
CA GLY A 137 -8.36 -22.93 -11.44
C GLY A 137 -6.93 -22.48 -11.19
N ILE A 138 -6.68 -21.18 -10.93
CA ILE A 138 -5.32 -20.65 -10.87
C ILE A 138 -4.63 -20.80 -9.50
N GLY A 139 -5.39 -21.20 -8.48
CA GLY A 139 -4.87 -21.40 -7.12
C GLY A 139 -4.54 -20.10 -6.38
N PHE A 140 -4.09 -20.26 -5.14
CA PHE A 140 -3.71 -19.15 -4.26
C PHE A 140 -2.65 -18.27 -4.90
N GLY A 141 -2.93 -16.97 -5.02
CA GLY A 141 -2.03 -15.99 -5.65
C GLY A 141 -1.68 -16.29 -7.11
N GLY A 142 -2.49 -17.12 -7.78
CA GLY A 142 -2.20 -17.52 -9.16
C GLY A 142 -1.03 -18.52 -9.29
N ILE A 143 -0.81 -19.35 -8.27
CA ILE A 143 0.33 -20.29 -8.23
C ILE A 143 0.35 -21.25 -9.42
N HIS A 144 -0.82 -21.65 -9.92
CA HIS A 144 -0.92 -22.53 -11.08
C HIS A 144 -0.70 -21.80 -12.43
N TYR A 145 -0.72 -20.46 -12.41
CA TYR A 145 -0.48 -19.61 -13.58
C TYR A 145 0.95 -19.08 -13.64
N GLY A 146 1.39 -18.38 -12.60
CA GLY A 146 2.70 -17.72 -12.53
C GLY A 146 3.70 -18.38 -11.55
N GLY A 147 3.30 -19.52 -10.97
CA GLY A 147 4.14 -20.22 -9.98
C GLY A 147 4.31 -19.44 -8.68
N TRP A 148 5.21 -19.92 -7.85
CA TRP A 148 5.54 -19.28 -6.57
C TRP A 148 6.10 -17.85 -6.73
N LYS A 149 6.70 -17.52 -7.89
CA LYS A 149 7.21 -16.18 -8.19
C LYS A 149 6.11 -15.14 -8.21
N LEU A 150 4.93 -15.48 -8.74
CA LEU A 150 3.77 -14.57 -8.73
C LEU A 150 3.25 -14.37 -7.32
N VAL A 151 3.11 -15.43 -6.54
CA VAL A 151 2.72 -15.35 -5.13
C VAL A 151 3.68 -14.46 -4.35
N PHE A 152 4.98 -14.69 -4.51
CA PHE A 152 6.01 -13.89 -3.84
C PHE A 152 5.96 -12.42 -4.28
N ALA A 153 5.77 -12.15 -5.58
CA ALA A 153 5.65 -10.77 -6.08
C ALA A 153 4.45 -10.04 -5.46
N ILE A 154 3.29 -10.72 -5.29
CA ILE A 154 2.12 -10.15 -4.63
C ILE A 154 2.46 -9.74 -3.19
N TYR A 155 3.09 -10.62 -2.41
CA TYR A 155 3.47 -10.30 -1.03
C TYR A 155 4.56 -9.23 -0.96
N ALA A 156 5.55 -9.24 -1.87
CA ALA A 156 6.57 -8.21 -1.96
C ALA A 156 5.96 -6.83 -2.27
N TRP A 157 4.99 -6.78 -3.18
CA TRP A 157 4.25 -5.57 -3.49
C TRP A 157 3.53 -5.02 -2.24
N HIS A 158 2.82 -5.88 -1.50
CA HIS A 158 2.13 -5.47 -0.28
C HIS A 158 3.10 -5.06 0.83
N LEU A 159 4.27 -5.69 0.93
CA LEU A 159 5.31 -5.27 1.86
C LEU A 159 5.81 -3.85 1.53
N LEU A 160 6.08 -3.57 0.26
CA LEU A 160 6.51 -2.23 -0.19
C LEU A 160 5.41 -1.19 0.06
N TYR A 161 4.14 -1.55 -0.18
CA TYR A 161 3.02 -0.68 0.18
C TYR A 161 3.00 -0.40 1.69
N GLY A 162 3.16 -1.42 2.53
CA GLY A 162 3.22 -1.27 3.98
C GLY A 162 4.39 -0.39 4.45
N VAL A 163 5.58 -0.54 3.86
CA VAL A 163 6.74 0.32 4.17
C VAL A 163 6.43 1.79 3.84
N ASN A 164 5.92 2.06 2.64
CA ASN A 164 5.58 3.42 2.22
C ASN A 164 4.43 4.00 3.07
N LEU A 165 3.38 3.21 3.30
CA LEU A 165 2.25 3.62 4.15
C LEU A 165 2.71 3.97 5.58
N GLY A 166 3.50 3.11 6.21
CA GLY A 166 3.98 3.32 7.58
C GLY A 166 4.99 4.45 7.72
N ALA A 167 5.77 4.72 6.67
CA ALA A 167 6.67 5.88 6.63
C ALA A 167 5.88 7.20 6.53
N LEU A 168 4.81 7.22 5.74
CA LEU A 168 3.99 8.40 5.49
C LEU A 168 2.94 8.61 6.58
N TYR A 169 2.19 7.56 6.96
CA TYR A 169 1.25 7.60 8.07
C TYR A 169 1.99 7.28 9.38
N ASN A 170 2.62 8.30 9.94
CA ASN A 170 3.51 8.20 11.09
C ASN A 170 3.14 9.22 12.18
N PRO A 171 2.01 9.04 12.91
CA PRO A 171 1.59 9.95 13.96
C PRO A 171 2.55 9.95 15.15
N LEU A 172 2.42 10.97 16.00
CA LEU A 172 3.00 11.02 17.35
C LEU A 172 2.10 10.27 18.33
N ALA A 173 2.66 9.91 19.47
CA ALA A 173 1.86 9.50 20.63
C ALA A 173 0.96 10.67 21.09
N LEU A 174 -0.24 10.36 21.56
CA LEU A 174 -1.22 11.39 21.92
C LEU A 174 -0.78 12.24 23.14
N ASP A 175 0.13 11.70 23.95
CA ASP A 175 0.74 12.37 25.10
C ASP A 175 2.07 13.09 24.75
N ASP A 176 2.44 13.16 23.46
CA ASP A 176 3.66 13.88 23.05
C ASP A 176 3.50 15.39 23.30
N PRO A 177 4.45 16.01 24.04
CA PRO A 177 4.41 17.44 24.34
C PRO A 177 4.38 18.36 23.10
N ALA A 178 4.72 17.86 21.93
CA ALA A 178 4.65 18.63 20.69
C ALA A 178 3.22 18.85 20.17
N LEU A 179 2.21 18.21 20.77
CA LEU A 179 0.80 18.36 20.40
C LEU A 179 0.10 19.49 21.20
N THR A 180 0.68 19.93 22.32
CA THR A 180 0.23 21.03 23.13
C THR A 180 0.86 22.34 22.66
#